data_35e217b44b4dc5680935bde236ff84b4
#
_entry.id   35e217b44b4dc5680935bde236ff84b4
#
_cell.length_a   1.000
_cell.length_b   1.000
_cell.length_c   1.000
_cell.angle_alpha   90.00
_cell.angle_beta   90.00
_cell.angle_gamma   90.00
#
_symmetry.space_group_name_H-M   'P 1'
#
loop_
_entity.id
_entity.type
_entity.pdbx_description
1 polymer ?
#
loop_
_entity_poly.entity_id
_entity_poly.type
_entity_poly.pdbx_seq_one_letter_code
_entity_poly.pdbx_strand_id
1 'polypeptide(L)'
;IFKGEKPMITEIHSNEQFDTEITNHKGYSLIDFWATWCGPCRMMAPVMENAEKVLGDKIHFCKVDVDELQDLAGRFDIMSIPTIILFKDGEEVNRMIGAVPQEEFISQLENMMD
;
A
#
# COMPACT_ATOMS: atom_id res chain seq x y z
N ILE A 1 -25.96 2.18 -1.88
CA ILE A 1 -25.78 2.62 -2.14
C ILE A 1 -24.71 3.04 -2.35
N PHE A 2 -23.92 3.01 -2.44
CA PHE A 2 -22.97 3.39 -2.70
C PHE A 2 -22.10 2.68 -3.37
N LYS A 3 -22.51 2.00 -4.01
CA LYS A 3 -21.95 1.33 -4.80
C LYS A 3 -21.28 2.05 -5.66
N GLY A 4 -20.38 1.90 -6.37
CA GLY A 4 -19.71 2.75 -7.27
C GLY A 4 -18.81 3.77 -6.63
N GLU A 5 -18.70 3.72 -5.35
CA GLU A 5 -17.79 4.62 -4.66
C GLU A 5 -16.36 4.31 -5.04
N LYS A 6 -15.55 5.35 -5.16
CA LYS A 6 -14.15 5.19 -5.47
C LYS A 6 -13.42 4.58 -4.28
N PRO A 7 -12.42 3.72 -4.53
CA PRO A 7 -11.56 3.24 -3.45
C PRO A 7 -10.84 4.40 -2.77
N MET A 8 -10.63 4.29 -1.48
CA MET A 8 -9.96 5.31 -0.71
C MET A 8 -8.51 4.93 -0.53
N ILE A 9 -7.72 5.17 -1.58
CA ILE A 9 -6.28 4.91 -1.55
C ILE A 9 -5.59 6.28 -1.62
N THR A 10 -4.85 6.61 -0.57
CA THR A 10 -4.20 7.91 -0.45
C THR A 10 -2.85 7.88 -1.15
N GLU A 11 -2.63 8.83 -2.06
CA GLU A 11 -1.32 8.97 -2.67
C GLU A 11 -0.46 9.89 -1.82
N ILE A 12 0.72 9.39 -1.45
CA ILE A 12 1.65 10.12 -0.60
C ILE A 12 2.64 10.83 -1.50
N HIS A 13 2.76 12.16 -1.35
CA HIS A 13 3.57 13.00 -2.24
C HIS A 13 4.72 13.70 -1.52
N SER A 14 4.88 13.49 -0.23
CA SER A 14 5.95 14.17 0.52
C SER A 14 6.29 13.35 1.76
N ASN A 15 7.47 13.64 2.32
CA ASN A 15 7.87 12.99 3.58
C ASN A 15 6.96 13.40 4.73
N GLU A 16 6.51 14.65 4.73
CA GLU A 16 5.58 15.12 5.76
C GLU A 16 4.26 14.35 5.66
N GLN A 17 3.79 14.13 4.45
CA GLN A 17 2.55 13.38 4.27
C GLN A 17 2.75 11.91 4.69
N PHE A 18 3.92 11.34 4.42
CA PHE A 18 4.23 10.00 4.90
C PHE A 18 4.09 9.94 6.42
N ASP A 19 4.61 10.92 7.12
CA ASP A 19 4.49 10.92 8.58
C ASP A 19 3.04 11.01 9.02
N THR A 20 2.23 11.84 8.36
CA THR A 20 0.82 11.97 8.69
C THR A 20 0.07 10.66 8.45
N GLU A 21 0.31 10.04 7.29
CA GLU A 21 -0.52 8.91 6.86
C GLU A 21 -0.03 7.58 7.44
N ILE A 22 1.26 7.47 7.74
CA ILE A 22 1.85 6.19 8.15
C ILE A 22 2.45 6.29 9.55
N THR A 23 3.45 7.16 9.75
CA THR A 23 4.21 7.18 11.00
C THR A 23 3.30 7.46 12.21
N ASN A 24 2.39 8.40 12.05
CA ASN A 24 1.51 8.84 13.13
C ASN A 24 0.14 8.18 13.08
N HIS A 25 -0.05 7.23 12.17
CA HIS A 25 -1.34 6.54 12.03
C HIS A 25 -1.45 5.42 13.05
N LYS A 26 -2.54 5.42 13.80
CA LYS A 26 -2.82 4.34 14.75
C LYS A 26 -3.49 3.18 14.00
N GLY A 27 -3.05 1.96 14.33
CA GLY A 27 -3.57 0.76 13.68
C GLY A 27 -2.81 0.44 12.41
N TYR A 28 -3.46 -0.30 11.53
CA TYR A 28 -2.81 -0.80 10.31
C TYR A 28 -2.88 0.20 9.18
N SER A 29 -1.77 0.33 8.46
CA SER A 29 -1.72 1.06 7.19
C SER A 29 -0.83 0.27 6.24
N LEU A 30 -0.92 0.55 4.95
CA LEU A 30 -0.02 -0.07 4.00
C LEU A 30 0.37 0.92 2.92
N ILE A 31 1.51 0.66 2.30
CA ILE A 31 1.98 1.42 1.15
C ILE A 31 2.25 0.45 0.00
N ASP A 32 1.69 0.77 -1.17
CA ASP A 32 2.04 0.16 -2.45
C ASP A 32 3.11 1.04 -3.09
N PHE A 33 4.35 0.56 -3.11
CA PHE A 33 5.44 1.24 -3.81
C PHE A 33 5.40 0.83 -5.28
N TRP A 34 5.21 1.80 -6.17
CA TRP A 34 4.93 1.54 -7.59
C TRP A 34 5.62 2.59 -8.47
N ALA A 35 5.56 2.39 -9.78
CA ALA A 35 6.01 3.38 -10.76
C ALA A 35 5.14 3.31 -12.00
N THR A 36 5.09 4.42 -12.73
CA THR A 36 4.21 4.53 -13.90
C THR A 36 4.61 3.58 -15.03
N TRP A 37 5.90 3.24 -15.13
CA TRP A 37 6.44 2.39 -16.20
C TRP A 37 6.39 0.90 -15.87
N CYS A 38 5.89 0.55 -14.72
CA CYS A 38 5.97 -0.82 -14.19
C CYS A 38 4.72 -1.60 -14.55
N GLY A 39 4.87 -2.61 -15.45
CA GLY A 39 3.75 -3.45 -15.85
C GLY A 39 3.07 -4.20 -14.72
N PRO A 40 3.85 -4.94 -13.89
CA PRO A 40 3.23 -5.63 -12.74
C PRO A 40 2.52 -4.69 -11.78
N CYS A 41 3.01 -3.44 -11.64
CA CYS A 41 2.34 -2.45 -10.79
C CYS A 41 0.96 -2.11 -11.34
N ARG A 42 0.83 -2.03 -12.66
CA ARG A 42 -0.47 -1.77 -13.28
C ARG A 42 -1.44 -2.92 -13.05
N MET A 43 -0.92 -4.15 -13.01
CA MET A 43 -1.75 -5.31 -12.68
C MET A 43 -2.22 -5.28 -11.24
N MET A 44 -1.39 -4.73 -10.34
CA MET A 44 -1.76 -4.63 -8.92
C MET A 44 -2.78 -3.53 -8.65
N ALA A 45 -2.90 -2.52 -9.52
CA ALA A 45 -3.78 -1.40 -9.23
C ALA A 45 -5.23 -1.83 -8.95
N PRO A 46 -5.87 -2.65 -9.81
CA PRO A 46 -7.21 -3.11 -9.48
C PRO A 46 -7.26 -4.04 -8.28
N VAL A 47 -6.20 -4.82 -8.03
CA VAL A 47 -6.11 -5.67 -6.85
C VAL A 47 -6.13 -4.81 -5.59
N MET A 48 -5.34 -3.72 -5.59
CA MET A 48 -5.32 -2.78 -4.47
C MET A 48 -6.70 -2.15 -4.24
N GLU A 49 -7.34 -1.73 -5.33
CA GLU A 49 -8.66 -1.10 -5.23
C GLU A 49 -9.69 -2.04 -4.63
N ASN A 50 -9.69 -3.28 -5.08
CA ASN A 50 -10.65 -4.27 -4.57
C ASN A 50 -10.33 -4.67 -3.14
N ALA A 51 -9.05 -4.77 -2.79
CA ALA A 51 -8.66 -5.07 -1.40
C ALA A 51 -9.10 -3.95 -0.46
N GLU A 52 -8.99 -2.69 -0.91
CA GLU A 52 -9.42 -1.57 -0.10
C GLU A 52 -10.92 -1.64 0.18
N LYS A 53 -11.72 -2.06 -0.81
CA LYS A 53 -13.16 -2.18 -0.59
C LYS A 53 -13.49 -3.21 0.47
N VAL A 54 -12.66 -4.25 0.61
CA VAL A 54 -12.88 -5.32 1.57
C VAL A 54 -12.28 -4.98 2.93
N LEU A 55 -11.08 -4.39 2.95
CA LEU A 55 -10.29 -4.22 4.18
C LEU A 55 -10.07 -2.76 4.57
N GLY A 56 -10.69 -1.82 3.85
CA GLY A 56 -10.44 -0.40 4.10
C GLY A 56 -10.89 0.09 5.47
N ASP A 57 -11.77 -0.66 6.13
CA ASP A 57 -12.16 -0.34 7.50
C ASP A 57 -11.14 -0.82 8.54
N LYS A 58 -10.18 -1.65 8.13
CA LYS A 58 -9.15 -2.20 9.02
C LYS A 58 -7.76 -1.71 8.69
N ILE A 59 -7.52 -1.33 7.43
CA ILE A 59 -6.20 -0.92 6.95
C ILE A 59 -6.36 0.38 6.18
N HIS A 60 -5.50 1.34 6.47
CA HIS A 60 -5.43 2.59 5.71
C HIS A 60 -4.51 2.38 4.51
N PHE A 61 -5.08 2.42 3.30
CA PHE A 61 -4.36 2.10 2.07
C PHE A 61 -3.72 3.34 1.47
N CYS A 62 -2.42 3.25 1.15
CA CYS A 62 -1.65 4.34 0.56
C CYS A 62 -0.80 3.84 -0.61
N LYS A 63 -0.35 4.78 -1.44
CA LYS A 63 0.54 4.50 -2.57
C LYS A 63 1.68 5.51 -2.58
N VAL A 64 2.85 5.06 -3.01
CA VAL A 64 4.02 5.91 -3.21
C VAL A 64 4.63 5.60 -4.56
N ASP A 65 4.77 6.62 -5.41
CA ASP A 65 5.50 6.53 -6.67
C ASP A 65 6.99 6.62 -6.34
N VAL A 66 7.74 5.55 -6.60
CA VAL A 66 9.15 5.49 -6.20
C VAL A 66 10.00 6.51 -6.98
N ASP A 67 9.55 6.94 -8.15
CA ASP A 67 10.28 7.97 -8.91
C ASP A 67 10.05 9.35 -8.31
N GLU A 68 8.89 9.57 -7.72
CA GLU A 68 8.58 10.84 -7.06
C GLU A 68 9.28 10.96 -5.71
N LEU A 69 9.29 9.89 -4.92
CA LEU A 69 9.83 9.91 -3.56
C LEU A 69 10.97 8.89 -3.45
N GLN A 70 12.07 9.20 -4.15
CA GLN A 70 13.20 8.27 -4.22
C GLN A 70 13.85 8.06 -2.86
N ASP A 71 13.94 9.10 -2.05
CA ASP A 71 14.55 8.97 -0.72
C ASP A 71 13.72 8.05 0.17
N LEU A 72 12.39 8.16 0.09
CA LEU A 72 11.52 7.31 0.88
C LEU A 72 11.64 5.84 0.44
N ALA A 73 11.68 5.60 -0.87
CA ALA A 73 11.87 4.26 -1.39
C ALA A 73 13.20 3.67 -0.92
N GLY A 74 14.26 4.50 -0.92
CA GLY A 74 15.57 4.07 -0.42
C GLY A 74 15.56 3.75 1.05
N ARG A 75 14.82 4.53 1.83
CA ARG A 75 14.72 4.32 3.27
C ARG A 75 14.14 2.93 3.59
N PHE A 76 13.24 2.44 2.77
CA PHE A 76 12.62 1.13 2.96
C PHE A 76 13.27 0.03 2.13
N ASP A 77 14.41 0.32 1.49
CA ASP A 77 15.15 -0.66 0.70
C ASP A 77 14.28 -1.30 -0.38
N ILE A 78 13.54 -0.46 -1.10
CA ILE A 78 12.70 -0.96 -2.19
C ILE A 78 13.59 -1.31 -3.37
N MET A 79 13.80 -2.61 -3.58
CA MET A 79 14.68 -3.12 -4.62
C MET A 79 13.93 -3.53 -5.88
N SER A 80 12.66 -3.83 -5.76
CA SER A 80 11.82 -4.18 -6.90
C SER A 80 10.40 -3.69 -6.61
N ILE A 81 9.62 -3.52 -7.67
CA ILE A 81 8.25 -3.03 -7.55
C ILE A 81 7.32 -3.92 -8.36
N PRO A 82 6.06 -4.08 -7.91
CA PRO A 82 5.50 -3.46 -6.72
C PRO A 82 6.01 -4.12 -5.44
N THR A 83 6.15 -3.33 -4.38
CA THR A 83 6.38 -3.84 -3.04
C THR A 83 5.31 -3.23 -2.15
N ILE A 84 4.60 -4.10 -1.43
CA ILE A 84 3.54 -3.67 -0.51
C ILE A 84 4.06 -3.87 0.90
N ILE A 85 4.12 -2.79 1.68
CA ILE A 85 4.56 -2.88 3.07
C ILE A 85 3.37 -2.62 3.97
N LEU A 86 3.15 -3.52 4.93
CA LEU A 86 2.13 -3.35 5.96
C LEU A 86 2.79 -2.80 7.22
N PHE A 87 2.16 -1.76 7.78
CA PHE A 87 2.62 -1.10 9.00
C PHE A 87 1.55 -1.26 10.08
N LYS A 88 2.00 -1.28 11.33
CA LYS A 88 1.09 -1.17 12.47
C LYS A 88 1.65 -0.11 13.40
N ASP A 89 0.83 0.89 13.71
CA ASP A 89 1.20 2.03 14.55
C ASP A 89 2.49 2.69 14.05
N GLY A 90 2.62 2.76 12.73
CA GLY A 90 3.74 3.45 12.08
C GLY A 90 4.99 2.61 11.86
N GLU A 91 4.99 1.34 12.25
CA GLU A 91 6.17 0.49 12.10
C GLU A 91 5.90 -0.66 11.15
N GLU A 92 6.88 -0.97 10.30
CA GLU A 92 6.74 -2.05 9.34
C GLU A 92 6.62 -3.38 10.08
N VAL A 93 5.57 -4.16 9.74
CA VAL A 93 5.38 -5.48 10.33
C VAL A 93 5.53 -6.59 9.31
N ASN A 94 5.33 -6.32 8.02
CA ASN A 94 5.52 -7.34 6.98
C ASN A 94 5.51 -6.67 5.62
N ARG A 95 5.96 -7.40 4.59
CA ARG A 95 5.91 -6.90 3.22
C ARG A 95 5.71 -8.03 2.23
N MET A 96 5.16 -7.68 1.07
CA MET A 96 5.02 -8.57 -0.07
C MET A 96 5.72 -7.94 -1.27
N ILE A 97 6.45 -8.75 -2.03
CA ILE A 97 7.20 -8.29 -3.19
C ILE A 97 6.61 -8.94 -4.43
N GLY A 98 6.27 -8.12 -5.41
CA GLY A 98 5.72 -8.60 -6.68
C GLY A 98 4.21 -8.57 -6.71
N ALA A 99 3.65 -8.75 -7.90
CA ALA A 99 2.22 -8.77 -8.10
C ALA A 99 1.65 -10.13 -7.67
N VAL A 100 0.49 -10.10 -7.01
CA VAL A 100 -0.20 -11.32 -6.60
C VAL A 100 -1.68 -11.20 -6.97
N PRO A 101 -2.35 -12.34 -7.20
CA PRO A 101 -3.80 -12.31 -7.48
C PRO A 101 -4.59 -11.77 -6.29
N GLN A 102 -5.79 -11.26 -6.59
CA GLN A 102 -6.59 -10.56 -5.60
C GLN A 102 -6.89 -11.40 -4.36
N GLU A 103 -7.34 -12.65 -4.56
CA GLU A 103 -7.70 -13.48 -3.42
C GLU A 103 -6.51 -13.79 -2.55
N GLU A 104 -5.37 -14.04 -3.17
CA GLU A 104 -4.15 -14.30 -2.43
C GLU A 104 -3.69 -13.05 -1.68
N PHE A 105 -3.80 -11.89 -2.32
CA PHE A 105 -3.41 -10.62 -1.70
C PHE A 105 -4.22 -10.35 -0.44
N ILE A 106 -5.54 -10.48 -0.54
CA ILE A 106 -6.42 -10.24 0.61
C ILE A 106 -6.14 -11.25 1.71
N SER A 107 -5.99 -12.53 1.34
CA SER A 107 -5.70 -13.58 2.32
C SER A 107 -4.39 -13.31 3.05
N GLN A 108 -3.35 -12.92 2.31
CA GLN A 108 -2.06 -12.63 2.94
C GLN A 108 -2.15 -11.42 3.88
N LEU A 109 -2.87 -10.37 3.48
CA LEU A 109 -3.05 -9.22 4.37
C LEU A 109 -3.75 -9.63 5.66
N GLU A 110 -4.80 -10.44 5.54
CA GLU A 110 -5.52 -10.91 6.73
C GLU A 110 -4.62 -11.73 7.64
N ASN A 111 -3.75 -12.56 7.05
CA ASN A 111 -2.82 -13.38 7.84
C ASN A 111 -1.72 -12.54 8.49
N MET A 112 -1.38 -11.39 7.91
CA MET A 112 -0.36 -10.50 8.47
C MET A 112 -0.89 -9.67 9.63
N MET A 113 -2.20 -9.49 9.70
CA MET A 113 -2.84 -8.80 10.83
C MET A 113 -3.06 -9.80 11.95
N ASP A 114 -2.98 -9.32 13.17
CA ASP A 114 -3.20 -10.18 14.34
C ASP A 114 -4.65 -10.60 14.51
#